data_4b51edde0b7f9b71f09a76c3208c23df
#
_entry.id   4b51edde0b7f9b71f09a76c3208c23df
#
_cell.length_a   1.000
_cell.length_b   1.000
_cell.length_c   1.000
_cell.angle_alpha   90.00
_cell.angle_beta   90.00
_cell.angle_gamma   90.00
#
_symmetry.space_group_name_H-M   'P 1'
#
loop_
_entity.id
_entity.type
_entity.pdbx_description
1 polymer ?
#
loop_
_entity_poly.entity_id
_entity_poly.type
_entity_poly.pdbx_seq_one_letter_code
_entity_poly.pdbx_strand_id
1 'polypeptide(L)'
;MSKTITGFSKLSKEEKIDWLVTTFFEKSSSAVHILKQYWNTNQQLQQLHDEFTENTISNYYLPFGVAPNFSINGKNYAIPMAIEESSVIAAASNAAKFWLNRGGFKAEVLDTQKVGQVHFTFQGNAEILKSFFSEVKPKLLASVAALTKNMEKRGGGV
;
A
#
# COMPACT_ATOMS: atom_id res chain seq x y z
N MET A 1 -21.16 -21.96 -18.35
CA MET A 1 -19.90 -21.35 -18.85
C MET A 1 -18.78 -21.61 -17.86
N SER A 2 -17.55 -21.76 -18.33
CA SER A 2 -16.40 -21.90 -17.43
C SER A 2 -16.24 -20.62 -16.61
N LYS A 3 -16.05 -20.75 -15.27
CA LYS A 3 -15.75 -19.63 -14.37
C LYS A 3 -14.28 -19.19 -14.44
N THR A 4 -13.51 -19.79 -15.35
CA THR A 4 -12.10 -19.48 -15.60
C THR A 4 -11.93 -18.84 -16.96
N ILE A 5 -10.96 -17.94 -17.08
CA ILE A 5 -10.64 -17.24 -18.32
C ILE A 5 -9.14 -17.21 -18.55
N THR A 6 -8.71 -17.42 -19.79
CA THR A 6 -7.33 -17.25 -20.22
C THR A 6 -7.21 -15.92 -20.97
N GLY A 7 -6.14 -15.18 -20.72
CA GLY A 7 -5.90 -13.91 -21.41
C GLY A 7 -6.70 -12.72 -20.87
N PHE A 8 -7.22 -12.77 -19.65
CA PHE A 8 -8.00 -11.69 -19.02
C PHE A 8 -7.29 -10.32 -19.08
N SER A 9 -5.97 -10.29 -18.92
CA SER A 9 -5.17 -9.07 -18.98
C SER A 9 -5.17 -8.38 -20.36
N LYS A 10 -5.55 -9.10 -21.42
CA LYS A 10 -5.60 -8.60 -22.80
C LYS A 10 -6.96 -7.98 -23.17
N LEU A 11 -7.96 -8.18 -22.31
CA LEU A 11 -9.29 -7.62 -22.51
C LEU A 11 -9.30 -6.12 -22.23
N SER A 12 -10.16 -5.38 -22.93
CA SER A 12 -10.50 -4.01 -22.57
C SER A 12 -11.18 -3.96 -21.20
N LYS A 13 -11.30 -2.77 -20.63
CA LYS A 13 -11.96 -2.56 -19.33
C LYS A 13 -13.42 -3.00 -19.35
N GLU A 14 -14.13 -2.66 -20.42
CA GLU A 14 -15.50 -3.03 -20.65
C GLU A 14 -15.68 -4.55 -20.81
N GLU A 15 -14.82 -5.19 -21.57
CA GLU A 15 -14.84 -6.66 -21.75
C GLU A 15 -14.55 -7.39 -20.45
N LYS A 16 -13.69 -6.86 -19.60
CA LYS A 16 -13.43 -7.41 -18.24
C LYS A 16 -14.68 -7.33 -17.37
N ILE A 17 -15.40 -6.21 -17.39
CA ILE A 17 -16.65 -6.02 -16.65
C ILE A 17 -17.73 -6.97 -17.20
N ASP A 18 -17.88 -7.05 -18.52
CA ASP A 18 -18.88 -7.94 -19.14
C ASP A 18 -18.64 -9.39 -18.79
N TRP A 19 -17.39 -9.87 -18.89
CA TRP A 19 -17.04 -11.21 -18.44
C TRP A 19 -17.36 -11.46 -16.97
N LEU A 20 -16.96 -10.51 -16.09
CA LEU A 20 -17.20 -10.63 -14.65
C LEU A 20 -18.70 -10.72 -14.34
N VAL A 21 -19.48 -9.80 -14.91
CA VAL A 21 -20.91 -9.70 -14.65
C VAL A 21 -21.68 -10.88 -15.28
N THR A 22 -21.28 -11.32 -16.47
CA THR A 22 -21.88 -12.50 -17.12
C THR A 22 -21.58 -13.78 -16.35
N THR A 23 -20.38 -13.91 -15.81
CA THR A 23 -19.92 -15.17 -15.18
C THR A 23 -20.41 -15.31 -13.74
N PHE A 24 -20.47 -14.22 -12.98
CA PHE A 24 -20.69 -14.26 -11.54
C PHE A 24 -21.95 -13.54 -11.05
N PHE A 25 -22.53 -12.66 -11.87
CA PHE A 25 -23.66 -11.82 -11.48
C PHE A 25 -24.87 -11.93 -12.42
N GLU A 26 -25.02 -13.08 -13.08
CA GLU A 26 -26.22 -13.42 -13.90
C GLU A 26 -26.60 -12.33 -14.93
N LYS A 27 -25.60 -11.65 -15.50
CA LYS A 27 -25.75 -10.51 -16.41
C LYS A 27 -26.48 -9.30 -15.78
N SER A 28 -26.35 -9.10 -14.50
CA SER A 28 -26.98 -8.00 -13.78
C SER A 28 -26.57 -6.64 -14.31
N SER A 29 -27.50 -5.90 -14.86
CA SER A 29 -27.28 -4.51 -15.28
C SER A 29 -26.96 -3.58 -14.10
N SER A 30 -27.48 -3.87 -12.92
CA SER A 30 -27.17 -3.12 -11.69
C SER A 30 -25.71 -3.29 -11.27
N ALA A 31 -25.12 -4.48 -11.43
CA ALA A 31 -23.70 -4.70 -11.16
C ALA A 31 -22.81 -3.87 -12.09
N VAL A 32 -23.15 -3.83 -13.39
CA VAL A 32 -22.45 -2.95 -14.37
C VAL A 32 -22.55 -1.49 -13.95
N HIS A 33 -23.76 -1.05 -13.57
CA HIS A 33 -23.99 0.33 -13.16
C HIS A 33 -23.16 0.70 -11.92
N ILE A 34 -23.18 -0.14 -10.88
CA ILE A 34 -22.39 0.06 -9.66
C ILE A 34 -20.90 0.20 -9.98
N LEU A 35 -20.33 -0.67 -10.82
CA LEU A 35 -18.91 -0.57 -11.19
C LEU A 35 -18.61 0.72 -11.95
N LYS A 36 -19.46 1.12 -12.88
CA LYS A 36 -19.25 2.32 -13.71
C LYS A 36 -19.50 3.64 -12.99
N GLN A 37 -20.34 3.65 -11.96
CA GLN A 37 -20.61 4.89 -11.19
C GLN A 37 -19.40 5.45 -10.46
N TYR A 38 -18.38 4.61 -10.20
CA TYR A 38 -17.13 5.01 -9.59
C TYR A 38 -16.04 5.43 -10.61
N TRP A 39 -16.36 5.39 -11.90
CA TRP A 39 -15.44 5.92 -12.91
C TRP A 39 -15.40 7.45 -12.83
N ASN A 40 -14.22 8.01 -13.02
CA ASN A 40 -14.07 9.45 -13.07
C ASN A 40 -14.66 10.00 -14.37
N THR A 41 -15.39 11.11 -14.29
CA THR A 41 -15.94 11.79 -15.48
C THR A 41 -14.86 12.45 -16.33
N ASN A 42 -13.74 12.81 -15.72
CA ASN A 42 -12.56 13.26 -16.45
C ASN A 42 -11.80 12.04 -16.99
N GLN A 43 -11.79 11.90 -18.32
CA GLN A 43 -11.19 10.74 -19.00
C GLN A 43 -9.67 10.63 -18.77
N GLN A 44 -8.94 11.75 -18.74
CA GLN A 44 -7.50 11.73 -18.50
C GLN A 44 -7.17 11.25 -17.09
N LEU A 45 -7.95 11.71 -16.10
CA LEU A 45 -7.80 11.26 -14.73
C LEU A 45 -8.20 9.79 -14.57
N GLN A 46 -9.24 9.34 -15.27
CA GLN A 46 -9.61 7.92 -15.27
C GLN A 46 -8.53 7.04 -15.87
N GLN A 47 -7.94 7.45 -16.98
CA GLN A 47 -6.83 6.73 -17.60
C GLN A 47 -5.64 6.60 -16.65
N LEU A 48 -5.28 7.69 -15.96
CA LEU A 48 -4.23 7.65 -14.94
C LEU A 48 -4.53 6.63 -13.82
N HIS A 49 -5.78 6.58 -13.34
CA HIS A 49 -6.20 5.60 -12.33
C HIS A 49 -6.16 4.16 -12.86
N ASP A 50 -6.51 3.96 -14.13
CA ASP A 50 -6.47 2.64 -14.76
C ASP A 50 -5.05 2.10 -14.92
N GLU A 51 -4.05 2.99 -14.96
CA GLU A 51 -2.63 2.64 -15.09
C GLU A 51 -1.93 2.37 -13.75
N PHE A 52 -2.58 2.60 -12.60
CA PHE A 52 -1.97 2.35 -11.28
C PHE A 52 -1.77 0.86 -10.97
N THR A 53 -2.63 0.00 -11.52
CA THR A 53 -2.52 -1.45 -11.35
C THR A 53 -3.10 -2.18 -12.55
N GLU A 54 -2.72 -3.44 -12.71
CA GLU A 54 -3.21 -4.28 -13.80
C GLU A 54 -4.68 -4.65 -13.58
N ASN A 55 -5.39 -4.89 -14.69
CA ASN A 55 -6.77 -5.38 -14.71
C ASN A 55 -7.79 -4.49 -13.99
N THR A 56 -7.54 -3.20 -13.91
CA THR A 56 -8.49 -2.23 -13.33
C THR A 56 -9.83 -2.28 -14.03
N ILE A 57 -10.92 -2.35 -13.27
CA ILE A 57 -12.31 -2.34 -13.77
C ILE A 57 -13.14 -1.18 -13.23
N SER A 58 -12.73 -0.64 -12.08
CA SER A 58 -13.41 0.46 -11.40
C SER A 58 -12.46 1.17 -10.45
N ASN A 59 -12.86 2.30 -9.90
CA ASN A 59 -12.15 2.96 -8.81
C ASN A 59 -12.73 2.53 -7.46
N TYR A 60 -11.93 2.62 -6.42
CA TYR A 60 -12.37 2.52 -5.04
C TYR A 60 -11.94 3.78 -4.29
N TYR A 61 -12.89 4.57 -3.82
CA TYR A 61 -12.62 5.82 -3.14
C TYR A 61 -12.42 5.59 -1.65
N LEU A 62 -11.27 6.05 -1.13
CA LEU A 62 -11.02 6.14 0.29
C LEU A 62 -11.24 7.57 0.77
N PRO A 63 -11.80 7.78 1.98
CA PRO A 63 -11.84 9.09 2.60
C PRO A 63 -10.44 9.69 2.74
N PHE A 64 -10.31 10.97 2.40
CA PHE A 64 -9.07 11.74 2.57
C PHE A 64 -9.31 12.78 3.67
N GLY A 65 -8.74 12.56 4.82
CA GLY A 65 -8.87 13.44 5.97
C GLY A 65 -7.56 14.13 6.32
N VAL A 66 -7.60 15.00 7.32
CA VAL A 66 -6.44 15.76 7.80
C VAL A 66 -6.38 15.71 9.32
N ALA A 67 -5.23 15.37 9.88
CA ALA A 67 -4.93 15.47 11.29
C ALA A 67 -4.05 16.72 11.57
N PRO A 68 -4.59 17.78 12.18
CA PRO A 68 -3.85 19.01 12.48
C PRO A 68 -3.05 18.91 13.77
N ASN A 69 -2.29 19.98 14.07
CA ASN A 69 -1.59 20.21 15.34
C ASN A 69 -0.38 19.30 15.60
N PHE A 70 0.19 18.69 14.58
CA PHE A 70 1.45 17.98 14.72
C PHE A 70 2.62 18.97 14.84
N SER A 71 3.14 19.16 16.04
CA SER A 71 4.40 19.88 16.24
C SER A 71 5.56 18.89 16.17
N ILE A 72 6.34 18.93 15.09
CA ILE A 72 7.46 18.02 14.86
C ILE A 72 8.74 18.85 14.74
N ASN A 73 9.71 18.60 15.61
CA ASN A 73 10.98 19.36 15.67
C ASN A 73 10.76 20.89 15.72
N GLY A 74 9.72 21.34 16.45
CA GLY A 74 9.37 22.75 16.61
C GLY A 74 8.63 23.38 15.44
N LYS A 75 8.27 22.62 14.39
CA LYS A 75 7.42 23.08 13.29
C LYS A 75 6.05 22.43 13.34
N ASN A 76 5.00 23.18 13.03
CA ASN A 76 3.63 22.69 13.02
C ASN A 76 3.23 22.20 11.63
N TYR A 77 2.56 21.05 11.61
CA TYR A 77 2.11 20.37 10.39
C TYR A 77 0.64 19.99 10.52
N ALA A 78 -0.03 19.91 9.38
CA ALA A 78 -1.28 19.21 9.18
C ALA A 78 -0.99 17.99 8.33
N ILE A 79 -1.28 16.79 8.85
CA ILE A 79 -0.92 15.52 8.20
C ILE A 79 -2.13 15.00 7.42
N PRO A 80 -2.03 14.89 6.09
CA PRO A 80 -3.07 14.24 5.29
C PRO A 80 -3.05 12.74 5.52
N MET A 81 -4.23 12.13 5.57
CA MET A 81 -4.40 10.71 5.82
C MET A 81 -5.51 10.14 4.94
N ALA A 82 -5.22 9.06 4.22
CA ALA A 82 -6.22 8.26 3.51
C ALA A 82 -6.31 6.90 4.20
N ILE A 83 -7.47 6.59 4.78
CA ILE A 83 -7.66 5.37 5.57
C ILE A 83 -9.12 4.94 5.54
N GLU A 84 -9.35 3.63 5.54
CA GLU A 84 -10.66 3.00 5.53
C GLU A 84 -11.29 2.90 6.93
N GLU A 85 -10.50 3.04 7.99
CA GLU A 85 -10.96 2.85 9.37
C GLU A 85 -11.41 4.16 10.00
N SER A 86 -12.55 4.16 10.66
CA SER A 86 -13.03 5.28 11.46
C SER A 86 -12.15 5.51 12.69
N SER A 87 -12.16 6.71 13.24
CA SER A 87 -11.47 7.11 14.47
C SER A 87 -9.94 7.24 14.40
N VAL A 88 -9.26 6.69 13.41
CA VAL A 88 -7.79 6.77 13.30
C VAL A 88 -7.32 8.23 13.17
N ILE A 89 -7.95 8.99 12.28
CA ILE A 89 -7.61 10.42 12.09
C ILE A 89 -7.95 11.22 13.36
N ALA A 90 -9.08 10.89 14.02
CA ALA A 90 -9.47 11.51 15.27
C ALA A 90 -8.46 11.21 16.41
N ALA A 91 -8.00 9.96 16.51
CA ALA A 91 -7.00 9.54 17.49
C ALA A 91 -5.66 10.23 17.23
N ALA A 92 -5.21 10.30 15.97
CA ALA A 92 -3.99 11.01 15.57
C ALA A 92 -4.07 12.51 15.92
N SER A 93 -5.20 13.16 15.60
CA SER A 93 -5.45 14.57 15.93
C SER A 93 -5.46 14.82 17.44
N ASN A 94 -6.03 13.89 18.21
CA ASN A 94 -6.08 13.98 19.67
C ASN A 94 -4.69 13.84 20.29
N ALA A 95 -3.90 12.88 19.80
CA ALA A 95 -2.51 12.71 20.22
C ALA A 95 -1.67 13.96 19.86
N ALA A 96 -1.82 14.50 18.66
CA ALA A 96 -1.13 15.71 18.22
C ALA A 96 -1.48 16.90 19.13
N LYS A 97 -2.77 17.12 19.43
CA LYS A 97 -3.23 18.15 20.35
C LYS A 97 -2.67 17.98 21.76
N PHE A 98 -2.61 16.76 22.26
CA PHE A 98 -2.04 16.45 23.58
C PHE A 98 -0.57 16.88 23.69
N TRP A 99 0.23 16.56 22.66
CA TRP A 99 1.65 16.84 22.64
C TRP A 99 2.00 18.26 22.21
N LEU A 100 1.11 19.01 21.58
CA LEU A 100 1.36 20.35 21.03
C LEU A 100 2.06 21.30 22.03
N ASN A 101 1.56 21.36 23.26
CA ASN A 101 2.10 22.21 24.32
C ASN A 101 3.02 21.45 25.30
N ARG A 102 3.48 20.25 24.91
CA ARG A 102 4.35 19.39 25.72
C ARG A 102 5.66 19.04 25.03
N GLY A 103 6.10 19.93 24.13
CA GLY A 103 7.35 19.76 23.38
C GLY A 103 7.19 19.10 22.01
N GLY A 104 5.98 18.66 21.65
CA GLY A 104 5.71 18.05 20.36
C GLY A 104 6.39 16.68 20.18
N PHE A 105 6.58 16.30 18.93
CA PHE A 105 7.29 15.10 18.53
C PHE A 105 8.73 15.43 18.13
N LYS A 106 9.63 14.50 18.39
CA LYS A 106 11.00 14.52 17.88
C LYS A 106 11.14 13.43 16.81
N ALA A 107 11.62 13.80 15.64
CA ALA A 107 11.82 12.90 14.53
C ALA A 107 13.19 13.13 13.89
N GLU A 108 13.86 12.04 13.58
CA GLU A 108 15.13 12.01 12.86
C GLU A 108 15.03 10.97 11.75
N VAL A 109 15.40 11.35 10.55
CA VAL A 109 15.49 10.41 9.42
C VAL A 109 16.88 9.80 9.43
N LEU A 110 16.98 8.53 9.79
CA LEU A 110 18.25 7.80 9.82
C LEU A 110 18.65 7.35 8.41
N ASP A 111 17.69 6.84 7.64
CA ASP A 111 17.89 6.37 6.28
C ASP A 111 16.53 6.35 5.53
N THR A 112 16.59 6.12 4.23
CA THR A 112 15.42 5.94 3.37
C THR A 112 15.08 4.46 3.11
N GLN A 113 15.83 3.54 3.70
CA GLN A 113 15.61 2.11 3.59
C GLN A 113 14.36 1.68 4.37
N LYS A 114 13.54 0.84 3.76
CA LYS A 114 12.42 0.19 4.45
C LYS A 114 12.93 -0.97 5.28
N VAL A 115 12.41 -1.08 6.50
CA VAL A 115 12.80 -2.13 7.45
C VAL A 115 11.72 -3.19 7.52
N GLY A 116 12.11 -4.46 7.30
CA GLY A 116 11.31 -5.64 7.62
C GLY A 116 11.74 -6.21 8.98
N GLN A 117 10.81 -6.86 9.68
CA GLN A 117 11.09 -7.50 10.96
C GLN A 117 10.64 -8.95 10.94
N VAL A 118 11.48 -9.83 11.49
CA VAL A 118 11.15 -11.22 11.77
C VAL A 118 11.30 -11.45 13.27
N HIS A 119 10.21 -11.81 13.92
CA HIS A 119 10.19 -12.09 15.37
C HIS A 119 10.33 -13.59 15.59
N PHE A 120 11.26 -13.97 16.46
CA PHE A 120 11.47 -15.37 16.83
C PHE A 120 11.95 -15.46 18.29
N THR A 121 11.73 -16.63 18.90
CA THR A 121 12.25 -16.94 20.23
C THR A 121 13.51 -17.78 20.07
N PHE A 122 14.56 -17.40 20.79
CA PHE A 122 15.84 -18.11 20.81
C PHE A 122 16.21 -18.48 22.25
N GLN A 123 16.48 -19.76 22.47
CA GLN A 123 16.96 -20.27 23.75
C GLN A 123 18.45 -20.52 23.67
N GLY A 124 19.27 -19.50 23.93
CA GLY A 124 20.71 -19.60 23.82
C GLY A 124 21.43 -18.28 24.15
N ASN A 125 22.73 -18.26 23.93
CA ASN A 125 23.55 -17.09 24.17
C ASN A 125 23.37 -16.03 23.06
N ALA A 126 23.08 -14.78 23.43
CA ALA A 126 22.89 -13.67 22.51
C ALA A 126 24.12 -13.38 21.61
N GLU A 127 25.33 -13.66 22.07
CA GLU A 127 26.55 -13.48 21.26
C GLU A 127 26.59 -14.45 20.07
N ILE A 128 26.07 -15.66 20.21
CA ILE A 128 25.92 -16.64 19.11
C ILE A 128 24.99 -16.08 18.04
N LEU A 129 23.92 -15.37 18.42
CA LEU A 129 23.02 -14.73 17.45
C LEU A 129 23.72 -13.62 16.64
N LYS A 130 24.54 -12.79 17.28
CA LYS A 130 25.30 -11.76 16.60
C LYS A 130 26.23 -12.37 15.55
N SER A 131 27.00 -13.39 15.92
CA SER A 131 27.88 -14.11 14.99
C SER A 131 27.08 -14.74 13.85
N PHE A 132 25.96 -15.39 14.16
CA PHE A 132 25.07 -16.01 13.16
C PHE A 132 24.57 -14.99 12.13
N PHE A 133 24.09 -13.82 12.57
CA PHE A 133 23.61 -12.79 11.63
C PHE A 133 24.71 -12.24 10.74
N SER A 134 25.93 -12.09 11.24
CA SER A 134 27.06 -11.67 10.43
C SER A 134 27.41 -12.67 9.33
N GLU A 135 27.28 -13.96 9.61
CA GLU A 135 27.53 -15.04 8.65
C GLU A 135 26.38 -15.26 7.67
N VAL A 136 25.12 -15.13 8.14
CA VAL A 136 23.94 -15.45 7.34
C VAL A 136 23.57 -14.34 6.36
N LYS A 137 23.85 -13.08 6.70
CA LYS A 137 23.50 -11.91 5.86
C LYS A 137 23.99 -12.05 4.41
N PRO A 138 25.28 -12.30 4.13
CA PRO A 138 25.76 -12.45 2.76
C PRO A 138 25.12 -13.65 2.04
N LYS A 139 24.82 -14.73 2.75
CA LYS A 139 24.13 -15.91 2.19
C LYS A 139 22.69 -15.59 1.81
N LEU A 140 21.98 -14.83 2.65
CA LEU A 140 20.60 -14.38 2.34
C LEU A 140 20.59 -13.47 1.12
N LEU A 141 21.46 -12.47 1.06
CA LEU A 141 21.56 -11.57 -0.08
C LEU A 141 21.86 -12.34 -1.38
N ALA A 142 22.79 -13.29 -1.34
CA ALA A 142 23.09 -14.15 -2.48
C ALA A 142 21.87 -15.01 -2.90
N SER A 143 21.11 -15.54 -1.94
CA SER A 143 19.95 -16.39 -2.23
C SER A 143 18.78 -15.63 -2.88
N VAL A 144 18.62 -14.34 -2.57
CA VAL A 144 17.55 -13.50 -3.13
C VAL A 144 17.97 -12.71 -4.38
N ALA A 145 19.23 -12.69 -4.73
CA ALA A 145 19.75 -11.87 -5.83
C ALA A 145 19.04 -12.10 -7.18
N ALA A 146 18.64 -13.34 -7.48
CA ALA A 146 17.88 -13.67 -8.69
C ALA A 146 16.46 -13.07 -8.65
N LEU A 147 15.84 -13.01 -7.48
CA LEU A 147 14.49 -12.47 -7.27
C LEU A 147 14.48 -10.93 -7.31
N THR A 148 15.50 -10.29 -6.74
CA THR A 148 15.62 -8.83 -6.62
C THR A 148 16.15 -8.15 -7.88
N LYS A 149 16.74 -8.89 -8.81
CA LYS A 149 17.37 -8.38 -10.05
C LYS A 149 16.53 -7.36 -10.82
N ASN A 150 15.22 -7.59 -10.94
CA ASN A 150 14.32 -6.67 -11.64
C ASN A 150 13.97 -5.42 -10.82
N MET A 151 13.97 -5.52 -9.50
CA MET A 151 13.80 -4.38 -8.60
C MET A 151 15.04 -3.48 -8.64
N GLU A 152 16.22 -4.07 -8.59
CA GLU A 152 17.52 -3.37 -8.65
C GLU A 152 17.69 -2.57 -9.95
N LYS A 153 17.25 -3.12 -11.09
CA LYS A 153 17.24 -2.41 -12.38
C LYS A 153 16.36 -1.15 -12.37
N ARG A 154 15.39 -1.05 -11.45
CA ARG A 154 14.47 0.09 -11.31
C ARG A 154 14.89 1.04 -10.17
N GLY A 155 16.08 0.84 -9.60
CA GLY A 155 16.59 1.64 -8.48
C GLY A 155 16.12 1.18 -7.09
N GLY A 156 15.41 0.05 -7.00
CA GLY A 156 15.15 -0.64 -5.73
C GLY A 156 16.26 -1.64 -5.41
N GLY A 157 16.07 -2.41 -4.34
CA GLY A 157 17.03 -3.46 -3.94
C GLY A 157 16.82 -3.90 -2.49
N VAL A 158 17.67 -4.78 -2.03
CA VAL A 158 17.71 -5.30 -0.65
C VAL A 158 19.04 -4.96 -0.02
#